data_c8f8c8a4a9cb0a66c0065086a955339c
#
_entry.id   c8f8c8a4a9cb0a66c0065086a955339c
#
_cell.length_a   1.000
_cell.length_b   1.000
_cell.length_c   1.000
_cell.angle_alpha   90.00
_cell.angle_beta   90.00
_cell.angle_gamma   90.00
#
_symmetry.space_group_name_H-M   'P 1'
#
loop_
_entity.id
_entity.type
_entity.pdbx_description
1 polymer ?
#
loop_
_entity_poly.entity_id
_entity_poly.type
_entity_poly.pdbx_seq_one_letter_code
_entity_poly.pdbx_strand_id
1 'polypeptide(L)'
;MKYTSLLRGLVGVCAFSATLFGTEAAPAYTTTESGLQYSITAKGDGPKPQPGQVVIAHYTGKLEDGTVFDSSRDRGEPFAFTLGQRQVIKGWDEGFALLQVGDRATFIIPADLAYGEKGAGERIPPGSTLRFDVEFVDMKQHALADHLQEIIDRDGVDAALARFVELKQQDFGDYYVSEAQFNSLGYRYLGKGQLPAAIAVFKLNVELFPLSGNTHDSLGEALLKNGQTTAAIAAYEQSVALDPKNENALRILAELKSADVMK
;
A
#
# COMPACT_ATOMS: atom_id res chain seq x y z
N MET A 1 89.62 28.76 -19.15
CA MET A 1 89.05 27.56 -18.53
C MET A 1 87.54 27.52 -18.92
N LYS A 2 87.20 26.54 -19.70
CA LYS A 2 85.86 26.40 -20.33
C LYS A 2 84.98 25.45 -19.51
N TYR A 3 83.80 25.86 -19.08
CA TYR A 3 82.81 24.98 -18.56
C TYR A 3 81.60 24.91 -19.53
N THR A 4 81.43 23.73 -20.12
CA THR A 4 80.33 23.35 -21.00
C THR A 4 79.23 22.78 -20.13
N SER A 5 78.04 23.41 -20.16
CA SER A 5 76.77 22.96 -19.49
C SER A 5 76.02 22.12 -20.48
N LEU A 6 75.67 20.85 -20.11
CA LEU A 6 74.76 19.96 -20.83
C LEU A 6 73.36 20.15 -20.27
N LEU A 7 72.44 20.61 -21.12
CA LEU A 7 71.03 20.60 -20.88
C LEU A 7 70.46 19.20 -21.24
N ARG A 8 69.97 18.47 -20.25
CA ARG A 8 69.16 17.24 -20.48
C ARG A 8 67.67 17.65 -20.46
N GLY A 9 67.01 17.54 -21.61
CA GLY A 9 65.59 17.69 -21.74
C GLY A 9 64.82 16.49 -21.15
N LEU A 10 63.97 16.76 -20.24
CA LEU A 10 63.00 15.77 -19.69
C LEU A 10 61.73 15.80 -20.56
N VAL A 11 61.53 14.72 -21.34
CA VAL A 11 60.25 14.51 -22.06
C VAL A 11 59.27 13.91 -21.06
N GLY A 12 58.31 14.71 -20.58
CA GLY A 12 57.20 14.25 -19.76
C GLY A 12 56.16 13.51 -20.60
N VAL A 13 56.05 12.20 -20.41
CA VAL A 13 54.97 11.40 -20.96
C VAL A 13 53.72 11.60 -20.07
N CYS A 14 52.78 12.41 -20.52
CA CYS A 14 51.44 12.47 -19.91
C CYS A 14 50.69 11.18 -20.25
N ALA A 15 50.61 10.25 -19.31
CA ALA A 15 49.68 9.12 -19.38
C ALA A 15 48.28 9.62 -19.17
N PHE A 16 47.49 9.71 -20.23
CA PHE A 16 46.03 9.91 -20.15
C PHE A 16 45.42 8.61 -19.65
N SER A 17 45.07 8.55 -18.36
CA SER A 17 44.19 7.49 -17.83
C SER A 17 42.79 7.70 -18.37
N ALA A 18 42.43 6.96 -19.40
CA ALA A 18 41.08 6.84 -19.85
C ALA A 18 40.29 6.05 -18.77
N THR A 19 39.52 6.76 -17.95
CA THR A 19 38.48 6.15 -17.13
C THR A 19 37.45 5.55 -18.08
N LEU A 20 37.46 4.22 -18.20
CA LEU A 20 36.39 3.46 -18.81
C LEU A 20 35.09 3.72 -17.98
N PHE A 21 34.21 4.58 -18.50
CA PHE A 21 32.82 4.58 -18.07
C PHE A 21 32.27 3.23 -18.48
N GLY A 22 32.11 2.32 -17.51
CA GLY A 22 31.41 1.08 -17.71
C GLY A 22 29.97 1.40 -18.18
N THR A 23 29.66 1.03 -19.40
CA THR A 23 28.28 0.98 -19.85
C THR A 23 27.59 -0.06 -18.99
N GLU A 24 26.78 0.38 -18.03
CA GLU A 24 25.92 -0.48 -17.26
C GLU A 24 25.03 -1.23 -18.29
N ALA A 25 25.19 -2.56 -18.35
CA ALA A 25 24.40 -3.36 -19.28
C ALA A 25 22.91 -3.16 -18.94
N ALA A 26 22.10 -2.92 -19.95
CA ALA A 26 20.66 -2.82 -19.77
C ALA A 26 20.14 -4.04 -18.98
N PRO A 27 19.25 -3.87 -17.98
CA PRO A 27 18.79 -4.97 -17.17
C PRO A 27 18.17 -6.07 -18.05
N ALA A 28 18.62 -7.31 -17.85
CA ALA A 28 18.06 -8.46 -18.56
C ALA A 28 16.67 -8.77 -17.97
N TYR A 29 15.65 -8.76 -18.82
CA TYR A 29 14.29 -9.14 -18.43
C TYR A 29 14.02 -10.60 -18.74
N THR A 30 13.35 -11.28 -17.81
CA THR A 30 12.72 -12.58 -18.03
C THR A 30 11.26 -12.36 -18.36
N THR A 31 10.76 -13.02 -19.41
CA THR A 31 9.35 -12.95 -19.83
C THR A 31 8.64 -14.23 -19.41
N THR A 32 7.51 -14.11 -18.71
CA THR A 32 6.65 -15.24 -18.35
C THR A 32 5.71 -15.63 -19.51
N GLU A 33 5.02 -16.76 -19.37
CA GLU A 33 4.03 -17.21 -20.39
C GLU A 33 2.86 -16.23 -20.57
N SER A 34 2.50 -15.47 -19.53
CA SER A 34 1.44 -14.46 -19.58
C SER A 34 1.86 -13.17 -20.29
N GLY A 35 3.17 -12.98 -20.52
CA GLY A 35 3.74 -11.77 -21.10
C GLY A 35 4.25 -10.76 -20.06
N LEU A 36 4.17 -11.05 -18.75
CA LEU A 36 4.84 -10.25 -17.75
C LEU A 36 6.35 -10.31 -17.96
N GLN A 37 7.02 -9.15 -17.98
CA GLN A 37 8.48 -9.11 -17.96
C GLN A 37 8.95 -8.61 -16.59
N TYR A 38 9.97 -9.27 -16.04
CA TYR A 38 10.57 -8.86 -14.77
C TYR A 38 12.09 -8.96 -14.77
N SER A 39 12.72 -8.11 -13.99
CA SER A 39 14.16 -8.15 -13.72
C SER A 39 14.40 -7.92 -12.24
N ILE A 40 15.10 -8.85 -11.58
CA ILE A 40 15.50 -8.67 -10.17
C ILE A 40 16.77 -7.83 -10.17
N THR A 41 16.68 -6.60 -9.65
CA THR A 41 17.78 -5.62 -9.62
C THR A 41 18.62 -5.73 -8.35
N ALA A 42 18.05 -6.25 -7.26
CA ALA A 42 18.76 -6.64 -6.05
C ALA A 42 18.08 -7.86 -5.45
N LYS A 43 18.87 -8.85 -5.03
CA LYS A 43 18.36 -10.10 -4.50
C LYS A 43 18.29 -10.07 -2.98
N GLY A 44 17.13 -10.40 -2.42
CA GLY A 44 16.93 -10.66 -1.00
C GLY A 44 17.29 -12.09 -0.63
N ASP A 45 17.19 -12.41 0.64
CA ASP A 45 17.46 -13.73 1.22
C ASP A 45 16.29 -14.29 2.06
N GLY A 46 15.17 -13.53 2.10
CA GLY A 46 13.98 -13.91 2.84
C GLY A 46 13.12 -14.97 2.12
N PRO A 47 12.01 -15.39 2.72
CA PRO A 47 11.13 -16.41 2.17
C PRO A 47 10.36 -15.90 0.93
N LYS A 48 9.87 -16.85 0.11
CA LYS A 48 8.92 -16.58 -0.97
C LYS A 48 7.49 -16.59 -0.42
N PRO A 49 6.63 -15.70 -0.92
CA PRO A 49 5.25 -15.65 -0.48
C PRO A 49 4.45 -16.82 -1.07
N GLN A 50 3.42 -17.25 -0.34
CA GLN A 50 2.43 -18.21 -0.78
C GLN A 50 1.08 -17.52 -1.01
N PRO A 51 0.21 -18.04 -1.90
CA PRO A 51 -1.14 -17.52 -2.04
C PRO A 51 -1.86 -17.43 -0.69
N GLY A 52 -2.53 -16.30 -0.43
CA GLY A 52 -3.21 -16.02 0.84
C GLY A 52 -2.35 -15.28 1.87
N GLN A 53 -1.04 -15.19 1.67
CA GLN A 53 -0.17 -14.38 2.53
C GLN A 53 -0.19 -12.91 2.10
N VAL A 54 0.06 -12.02 3.06
CA VAL A 54 0.11 -10.58 2.81
C VAL A 54 1.51 -10.18 2.38
N VAL A 55 1.63 -9.63 1.19
CA VAL A 55 2.82 -8.99 0.65
C VAL A 55 2.85 -7.54 1.09
N ILE A 56 3.97 -7.07 1.61
CA ILE A 56 4.22 -5.68 2.00
C ILE A 56 5.36 -5.15 1.13
N ALA A 57 5.08 -4.13 0.34
CA ALA A 57 6.02 -3.66 -0.67
C ALA A 57 6.01 -2.14 -0.86
N HIS A 58 7.18 -1.59 -1.15
CA HIS A 58 7.28 -0.28 -1.78
C HIS A 58 7.25 -0.39 -3.28
N TYR A 59 6.71 0.62 -3.95
CA TYR A 59 6.69 0.69 -5.40
C TYR A 59 6.68 2.13 -5.93
N THR A 60 7.08 2.25 -7.19
CA THR A 60 6.84 3.44 -8.03
C THR A 60 6.33 2.95 -9.37
N GLY A 61 5.09 3.33 -9.71
CA GLY A 61 4.44 3.01 -10.98
C GLY A 61 4.60 4.11 -12.00
N LYS A 62 5.00 3.74 -13.24
CA LYS A 62 5.30 4.65 -14.33
C LYS A 62 4.63 4.17 -15.63
N LEU A 63 4.27 5.12 -16.48
CA LEU A 63 3.95 4.87 -17.89
C LEU A 63 5.24 4.64 -18.69
N GLU A 64 5.11 4.22 -19.96
CA GLU A 64 6.27 3.99 -20.84
C GLU A 64 7.10 5.25 -21.12
N ASP A 65 6.49 6.42 -21.09
CA ASP A 65 7.17 7.71 -21.23
C ASP A 65 7.91 8.17 -19.94
N GLY A 66 7.84 7.36 -18.87
CA GLY A 66 8.45 7.66 -17.59
C GLY A 66 7.59 8.47 -16.63
N THR A 67 6.39 8.91 -17.03
CA THR A 67 5.45 9.64 -16.17
C THR A 67 5.06 8.78 -14.98
N VAL A 68 5.33 9.25 -13.75
CA VAL A 68 4.92 8.58 -12.50
C VAL A 68 3.43 8.80 -12.28
N PHE A 69 2.66 7.72 -12.18
CA PHE A 69 1.22 7.81 -11.90
C PHE A 69 0.89 7.50 -10.44
N ASP A 70 1.71 6.71 -9.75
CA ASP A 70 1.52 6.39 -8.33
C ASP A 70 2.82 5.92 -7.67
N SER A 71 2.98 6.21 -6.36
CA SER A 71 4.15 5.79 -5.58
C SER A 71 3.79 5.64 -4.10
N SER A 72 4.10 4.50 -3.51
CA SER A 72 4.00 4.28 -2.06
C SER A 72 5.05 5.08 -1.29
N ARG A 73 6.17 5.41 -1.93
CA ARG A 73 7.26 6.17 -1.31
C ARG A 73 6.86 7.63 -1.08
N ASP A 74 6.04 8.20 -1.97
CA ASP A 74 5.52 9.56 -1.82
C ASP A 74 4.53 9.67 -0.66
N ARG A 75 3.88 8.55 -0.29
CA ARG A 75 3.01 8.46 0.89
C ARG A 75 3.76 8.15 2.18
N GLY A 76 5.04 7.77 2.10
CA GLY A 76 5.89 7.46 3.26
C GLY A 76 5.64 6.08 3.90
N GLU A 77 4.77 5.25 3.32
CA GLU A 77 4.41 3.95 3.87
C GLU A 77 4.29 2.87 2.77
N PRO A 78 4.66 1.61 3.05
CA PRO A 78 4.53 0.53 2.08
C PRO A 78 3.06 0.18 1.84
N PHE A 79 2.79 -0.32 0.64
CA PHE A 79 1.50 -0.88 0.27
C PHE A 79 1.46 -2.37 0.61
N ALA A 80 0.31 -2.84 1.08
CA ALA A 80 0.10 -4.25 1.42
C ALA A 80 -1.14 -4.81 0.73
N PHE A 81 -1.04 -6.07 0.28
CA PHE A 81 -2.14 -6.80 -0.35
C PHE A 81 -1.99 -8.30 -0.10
N THR A 82 -3.11 -9.03 -0.14
CA THR A 82 -3.12 -10.48 0.01
C THR A 82 -2.89 -11.14 -1.36
N LEU A 83 -1.81 -11.91 -1.49
CA LEU A 83 -1.38 -12.53 -2.74
C LEU A 83 -2.45 -13.51 -3.28
N GLY A 84 -2.77 -13.43 -4.56
CA GLY A 84 -3.70 -14.31 -5.25
C GLY A 84 -5.17 -14.04 -4.98
N GLN A 85 -5.52 -12.97 -4.24
CA GLN A 85 -6.90 -12.60 -3.93
C GLN A 85 -7.49 -11.55 -4.88
N ARG A 86 -6.79 -11.22 -5.97
CA ARG A 86 -7.23 -10.22 -6.96
C ARG A 86 -7.50 -8.85 -6.37
N GLN A 87 -6.77 -8.50 -5.32
CA GLN A 87 -6.79 -7.17 -4.71
C GLN A 87 -5.97 -6.16 -5.51
N VAL A 88 -5.10 -6.66 -6.38
CA VAL A 88 -4.20 -5.91 -7.27
C VAL A 88 -4.34 -6.38 -8.71
N ILE A 89 -3.68 -5.70 -9.64
CA ILE A 89 -3.63 -6.11 -11.05
C ILE A 89 -2.94 -7.48 -11.19
N LYS A 90 -3.32 -8.26 -12.22
CA LYS A 90 -2.83 -9.63 -12.42
C LYS A 90 -1.30 -9.70 -12.46
N GLY A 91 -0.66 -8.73 -13.11
CA GLY A 91 0.80 -8.67 -13.19
C GLY A 91 1.49 -8.50 -11.84
N TRP A 92 0.82 -7.94 -10.84
CA TRP A 92 1.33 -7.87 -9.46
C TRP A 92 1.19 -9.21 -8.73
N ASP A 93 0.00 -9.82 -8.78
CA ASP A 93 -0.21 -11.16 -8.19
C ASP A 93 0.81 -12.17 -8.74
N GLU A 94 1.06 -12.14 -10.06
CA GLU A 94 2.05 -13.01 -10.71
C GLU A 94 3.49 -12.60 -10.34
N GLY A 95 3.83 -11.31 -10.47
CA GLY A 95 5.18 -10.81 -10.27
C GLY A 95 5.70 -11.03 -8.86
N PHE A 96 4.89 -10.71 -7.83
CA PHE A 96 5.31 -10.92 -6.44
C PHE A 96 5.42 -12.40 -6.06
N ALA A 97 4.66 -13.30 -6.69
CA ALA A 97 4.83 -14.75 -6.49
C ALA A 97 6.21 -15.27 -6.96
N LEU A 98 6.90 -14.54 -7.85
CA LEU A 98 8.24 -14.87 -8.33
C LEU A 98 9.36 -14.37 -7.40
N LEU A 99 9.07 -13.35 -6.58
CA LEU A 99 10.04 -12.70 -5.69
C LEU A 99 10.13 -13.38 -4.33
N GLN A 100 11.12 -12.96 -3.57
CA GLN A 100 11.28 -13.27 -2.13
C GLN A 100 11.47 -11.97 -1.34
N VAL A 101 11.21 -12.03 -0.03
CA VAL A 101 11.41 -10.87 0.86
C VAL A 101 12.84 -10.35 0.74
N GLY A 102 12.98 -9.03 0.59
CA GLY A 102 14.23 -8.33 0.35
C GLY A 102 14.57 -8.10 -1.13
N ASP A 103 13.86 -8.75 -2.07
CA ASP A 103 14.07 -8.51 -3.50
C ASP A 103 13.67 -7.07 -3.88
N ARG A 104 14.47 -6.48 -4.79
CA ARG A 104 14.06 -5.33 -5.60
C ARG A 104 13.96 -5.78 -7.05
N ALA A 105 12.91 -5.36 -7.71
CA ALA A 105 12.68 -5.76 -9.08
C ALA A 105 12.01 -4.64 -9.89
N THR A 106 12.14 -4.74 -11.21
CA THR A 106 11.31 -3.99 -12.15
C THR A 106 10.36 -4.94 -12.84
N PHE A 107 9.08 -4.61 -12.87
CA PHE A 107 8.04 -5.27 -13.67
C PHE A 107 7.68 -4.40 -14.86
N ILE A 108 7.53 -5.03 -16.05
CA ILE A 108 6.89 -4.44 -17.23
C ILE A 108 5.62 -5.25 -17.46
N ILE A 109 4.49 -4.62 -17.25
CA ILE A 109 3.18 -5.27 -17.20
C ILE A 109 2.35 -4.82 -18.41
N PRO A 110 2.06 -5.69 -19.37
CA PRO A 110 1.21 -5.35 -20.50
C PRO A 110 -0.23 -5.04 -20.03
N ALA A 111 -0.97 -4.29 -20.84
CA ALA A 111 -2.31 -3.83 -20.49
C ALA A 111 -3.26 -4.95 -20.04
N ASP A 112 -3.23 -6.14 -20.65
CA ASP A 112 -4.08 -7.28 -20.32
C ASP A 112 -3.86 -7.86 -18.91
N LEU A 113 -2.67 -7.62 -18.35
CA LEU A 113 -2.31 -7.97 -16.98
C LEU A 113 -2.45 -6.77 -16.02
N ALA A 114 -2.88 -5.61 -16.51
CA ALA A 114 -3.08 -4.37 -15.79
C ALA A 114 -4.53 -3.89 -15.89
N TYR A 115 -4.77 -2.73 -16.50
CA TYR A 115 -6.09 -2.09 -16.59
C TYR A 115 -6.76 -2.23 -17.96
N GLY A 116 -6.14 -2.96 -18.90
CA GLY A 116 -6.70 -3.28 -20.21
C GLY A 116 -7.04 -2.05 -21.07
N GLU A 117 -8.01 -2.22 -21.97
CA GLU A 117 -8.49 -1.19 -22.86
C GLU A 117 -9.32 -0.08 -22.17
N LYS A 118 -9.57 -0.20 -20.85
CA LYS A 118 -10.30 0.84 -20.11
C LYS A 118 -9.37 1.88 -19.48
N GLY A 119 -8.11 1.50 -19.21
CA GLY A 119 -7.22 2.32 -18.39
C GLY A 119 -7.71 2.48 -16.95
N ALA A 120 -7.16 3.45 -16.21
CA ALA A 120 -7.58 3.77 -14.84
C ALA A 120 -7.53 5.28 -14.57
N GLY A 121 -8.72 5.86 -14.39
CA GLY A 121 -8.90 7.30 -14.20
C GLY A 121 -8.23 8.14 -15.32
N GLU A 122 -7.78 9.34 -14.95
CA GLU A 122 -7.09 10.25 -15.88
C GLU A 122 -5.59 9.94 -16.01
N ARG A 123 -5.03 9.12 -15.10
CA ARG A 123 -3.58 8.90 -14.98
C ARG A 123 -3.07 7.74 -15.83
N ILE A 124 -3.91 6.76 -16.13
CA ILE A 124 -3.50 5.57 -16.88
C ILE A 124 -4.39 5.44 -18.10
N PRO A 125 -3.88 5.83 -19.31
CA PRO A 125 -4.63 5.73 -20.55
C PRO A 125 -5.03 4.29 -20.92
N PRO A 126 -6.05 4.10 -21.76
CA PRO A 126 -6.39 2.81 -22.32
C PRO A 126 -5.20 2.13 -23.01
N GLY A 127 -5.09 0.80 -22.85
CA GLY A 127 -4.06 0.00 -23.50
C GLY A 127 -2.64 0.21 -22.98
N SER A 128 -2.44 0.90 -21.85
CA SER A 128 -1.11 1.23 -21.33
C SER A 128 -0.36 0.02 -20.80
N THR A 129 0.88 -0.16 -21.26
CA THR A 129 1.90 -0.96 -20.57
C THR A 129 2.40 -0.19 -19.36
N LEU A 130 2.52 -0.85 -18.21
CA LEU A 130 2.94 -0.23 -16.97
C LEU A 130 4.31 -0.75 -16.54
N ARG A 131 5.15 0.17 -16.07
CA ARG A 131 6.41 -0.16 -15.41
C ARG A 131 6.28 0.07 -13.91
N PHE A 132 6.67 -0.92 -13.11
CA PHE A 132 6.77 -0.79 -11.65
C PHE A 132 8.18 -1.12 -11.19
N ASP A 133 8.80 -0.18 -10.49
CA ASP A 133 9.99 -0.44 -9.71
C ASP A 133 9.51 -0.80 -8.30
N VAL A 134 9.77 -2.03 -7.84
CA VAL A 134 9.23 -2.60 -6.59
C VAL A 134 10.33 -3.02 -5.63
N GLU A 135 10.02 -2.98 -4.34
CA GLU A 135 10.83 -3.53 -3.24
C GLU A 135 9.93 -4.37 -2.34
N PHE A 136 10.20 -5.67 -2.25
CA PHE A 136 9.45 -6.59 -1.38
C PHE A 136 10.01 -6.50 0.03
N VAL A 137 9.36 -5.72 0.90
CA VAL A 137 9.88 -5.33 2.22
C VAL A 137 9.70 -6.43 3.25
N ASP A 138 8.48 -6.97 3.36
CA ASP A 138 8.10 -7.97 4.38
C ASP A 138 6.85 -8.73 3.92
N MET A 139 6.51 -9.81 4.63
CA MET A 139 5.25 -10.52 4.46
C MET A 139 4.66 -10.93 5.80
N LYS A 140 3.35 -11.12 5.84
CA LYS A 140 2.62 -11.65 6.98
C LYS A 140 1.77 -12.84 6.55
N GLN A 141 1.49 -13.76 7.50
CA GLN A 141 0.71 -14.95 7.18
C GLN A 141 -0.74 -14.62 6.83
N HIS A 142 -1.34 -13.65 7.51
CA HIS A 142 -2.74 -13.29 7.35
C HIS A 142 -2.95 -11.78 7.49
N ALA A 143 -3.97 -11.25 6.81
CA ALA A 143 -4.51 -9.93 7.13
C ALA A 143 -5.49 -10.07 8.30
N LEU A 144 -5.32 -9.26 9.36
CA LEU A 144 -6.20 -9.34 10.53
C LEU A 144 -7.66 -9.06 10.18
N ALA A 145 -7.90 -8.06 9.32
CA ALA A 145 -9.25 -7.73 8.87
C ALA A 145 -9.93 -8.89 8.13
N ASP A 146 -9.21 -9.60 7.26
CA ASP A 146 -9.75 -10.76 6.52
C ASP A 146 -10.05 -11.92 7.48
N HIS A 147 -9.16 -12.20 8.42
CA HIS A 147 -9.37 -13.22 9.44
C HIS A 147 -10.62 -12.93 10.31
N LEU A 148 -10.77 -11.69 10.77
CA LEU A 148 -11.94 -11.31 11.55
C LEU A 148 -13.21 -11.30 10.70
N GLN A 149 -13.13 -10.96 9.40
CA GLN A 149 -14.26 -11.09 8.49
C GLN A 149 -14.79 -12.53 8.41
N GLU A 150 -13.89 -13.51 8.22
CA GLU A 150 -14.26 -14.92 8.17
C GLU A 150 -14.99 -15.37 9.45
N ILE A 151 -14.54 -14.89 10.61
CA ILE A 151 -15.19 -15.20 11.89
C ILE A 151 -16.55 -14.49 12.00
N ILE A 152 -16.65 -13.21 11.62
CA ILE A 152 -17.93 -12.49 11.63
C ILE A 152 -18.96 -13.20 10.74
N ASP A 153 -18.56 -13.59 9.54
CA ASP A 153 -19.45 -14.20 8.54
C ASP A 153 -19.90 -15.61 8.95
N ARG A 154 -19.08 -16.36 9.71
CA ARG A 154 -19.38 -17.73 10.16
C ARG A 154 -20.03 -17.76 11.54
N ASP A 155 -19.47 -17.05 12.52
CA ASP A 155 -19.76 -17.22 13.96
C ASP A 155 -20.33 -15.95 14.59
N GLY A 156 -20.38 -14.84 13.84
CA GLY A 156 -20.94 -13.56 14.29
C GLY A 156 -19.92 -12.61 14.93
N VAL A 157 -20.39 -11.40 15.23
CA VAL A 157 -19.57 -10.28 15.71
C VAL A 157 -18.90 -10.59 17.05
N ASP A 158 -19.65 -11.18 18.01
CA ASP A 158 -19.12 -11.42 19.35
C ASP A 158 -17.92 -12.38 19.35
N ALA A 159 -17.95 -13.42 18.49
CA ALA A 159 -16.85 -14.34 18.33
C ALA A 159 -15.61 -13.64 17.76
N ALA A 160 -15.78 -12.76 16.78
CA ALA A 160 -14.69 -11.99 16.21
C ALA A 160 -14.08 -11.01 17.22
N LEU A 161 -14.90 -10.35 18.06
CA LEU A 161 -14.41 -9.47 19.14
C LEU A 161 -13.61 -10.26 20.19
N ALA A 162 -14.08 -11.45 20.60
CA ALA A 162 -13.34 -12.31 21.50
C ALA A 162 -11.97 -12.70 20.89
N ARG A 163 -11.95 -13.10 19.61
CA ARG A 163 -10.72 -13.46 18.91
C ARG A 163 -9.76 -12.28 18.79
N PHE A 164 -10.27 -11.08 18.49
CA PHE A 164 -9.46 -9.86 18.45
C PHE A 164 -8.73 -9.61 19.78
N VAL A 165 -9.43 -9.74 20.92
CA VAL A 165 -8.83 -9.56 22.24
C VAL A 165 -7.70 -10.56 22.49
N GLU A 166 -7.88 -11.84 22.13
CA GLU A 166 -6.84 -12.87 22.23
C GLU A 166 -5.61 -12.52 21.39
N LEU A 167 -5.81 -12.13 20.12
CA LEU A 167 -4.73 -11.77 19.21
C LEU A 167 -3.99 -10.52 19.66
N LYS A 168 -4.71 -9.53 20.21
CA LYS A 168 -4.12 -8.32 20.77
C LYS A 168 -3.18 -8.60 21.94
N GLN A 169 -3.49 -9.57 22.80
CA GLN A 169 -2.61 -10.01 23.89
C GLN A 169 -1.29 -10.63 23.40
N GLN A 170 -1.25 -11.08 22.14
CA GLN A 170 -0.09 -11.65 21.46
C GLN A 170 0.57 -10.65 20.48
N ASP A 171 0.26 -9.35 20.61
CA ASP A 171 0.73 -8.30 19.71
C ASP A 171 0.46 -8.63 18.23
N PHE A 172 -0.67 -9.26 17.98
CA PHE A 172 -1.15 -9.74 16.68
C PHE A 172 -0.20 -10.71 15.93
N GLY A 173 1.00 -11.01 16.43
CA GLY A 173 1.92 -12.01 15.88
C GLY A 173 2.17 -11.86 14.37
N ASP A 174 1.80 -12.90 13.60
CA ASP A 174 1.98 -12.94 12.15
C ASP A 174 0.83 -12.28 11.35
N TYR A 175 -0.04 -11.53 12.01
CA TYR A 175 -1.11 -10.80 11.33
C TYR A 175 -0.64 -9.42 10.87
N TYR A 176 -1.04 -9.05 9.66
CA TYR A 176 -0.93 -7.68 9.17
C TYR A 176 -2.11 -6.85 9.66
N VAL A 177 -1.80 -5.75 10.34
CA VAL A 177 -2.80 -4.83 10.90
C VAL A 177 -2.75 -3.52 10.11
N SER A 178 -3.88 -3.11 9.51
CA SER A 178 -3.95 -1.94 8.64
C SER A 178 -5.26 -1.19 8.82
N GLU A 179 -5.17 0.12 9.06
CA GLU A 179 -6.33 1.02 9.10
C GLU A 179 -7.19 0.90 7.84
N ALA A 180 -6.55 0.94 6.67
CA ALA A 180 -7.25 0.89 5.39
C ALA A 180 -8.03 -0.41 5.18
N GLN A 181 -7.49 -1.57 5.63
CA GLN A 181 -8.18 -2.85 5.52
C GLN A 181 -9.39 -2.92 6.46
N PHE A 182 -9.26 -2.46 7.71
CA PHE A 182 -10.41 -2.37 8.64
C PHE A 182 -11.46 -1.38 8.12
N ASN A 183 -11.02 -0.24 7.58
CA ASN A 183 -11.94 0.73 7.00
C ASN A 183 -12.74 0.12 5.83
N SER A 184 -12.06 -0.56 4.91
CA SER A 184 -12.69 -1.25 3.78
C SER A 184 -13.66 -2.34 4.24
N LEU A 185 -13.30 -3.10 5.28
CA LEU A 185 -14.19 -4.13 5.86
C LEU A 185 -15.43 -3.51 6.49
N GLY A 186 -15.29 -2.43 7.27
CA GLY A 186 -16.41 -1.70 7.86
C GLY A 186 -17.38 -1.19 6.81
N TYR A 187 -16.87 -0.56 5.74
CA TYR A 187 -17.71 -0.10 4.62
C TYR A 187 -18.37 -1.24 3.83
N ARG A 188 -17.74 -2.40 3.74
CA ARG A 188 -18.34 -3.61 3.13
C ARG A 188 -19.59 -4.06 3.90
N TYR A 189 -19.55 -4.10 5.23
CA TYR A 189 -20.70 -4.40 6.08
C TYR A 189 -21.74 -3.28 6.04
N LEU A 190 -21.30 -2.03 6.04
CA LEU A 190 -22.18 -0.86 5.94
C LEU A 190 -23.00 -0.88 4.63
N GLY A 191 -22.33 -1.19 3.51
CA GLY A 191 -22.98 -1.32 2.20
C GLY A 191 -23.98 -2.47 2.10
N LYS A 192 -23.77 -3.55 2.89
CA LYS A 192 -24.71 -4.66 3.02
C LYS A 192 -25.86 -4.38 4.01
N GLY A 193 -25.89 -3.22 4.68
CA GLY A 193 -26.87 -2.90 5.71
C GLY A 193 -26.65 -3.64 7.04
N GLN A 194 -25.52 -4.31 7.22
CA GLN A 194 -25.16 -5.05 8.43
C GLN A 194 -24.56 -4.09 9.47
N LEU A 195 -25.39 -3.14 9.95
CA LEU A 195 -24.93 -2.03 10.79
C LEU A 195 -24.21 -2.46 12.08
N PRO A 196 -24.67 -3.50 12.83
CA PRO A 196 -23.92 -3.95 14.01
C PRO A 196 -22.48 -4.41 13.69
N ALA A 197 -22.29 -5.16 12.61
CA ALA A 197 -20.98 -5.62 12.18
C ALA A 197 -20.10 -4.44 11.72
N ALA A 198 -20.64 -3.51 10.93
CA ALA A 198 -19.95 -2.30 10.50
C ALA A 198 -19.44 -1.49 11.70
N ILE A 199 -20.31 -1.21 12.67
CA ILE A 199 -19.98 -0.46 13.89
C ILE A 199 -18.89 -1.18 14.69
N ALA A 200 -18.99 -2.50 14.84
CA ALA A 200 -17.98 -3.28 15.56
C ALA A 200 -16.62 -3.17 14.87
N VAL A 201 -16.55 -3.34 13.56
CA VAL A 201 -15.30 -3.23 12.79
C VAL A 201 -14.71 -1.82 12.87
N PHE A 202 -15.53 -0.77 12.72
CA PHE A 202 -15.04 0.61 12.85
C PHE A 202 -14.57 0.94 14.29
N LYS A 203 -15.18 0.37 15.32
CA LYS A 203 -14.70 0.50 16.70
C LYS A 203 -13.34 -0.17 16.88
N LEU A 204 -13.12 -1.34 16.29
CA LEU A 204 -11.79 -1.98 16.29
C LEU A 204 -10.78 -1.11 15.56
N ASN A 205 -11.17 -0.47 14.44
CA ASN A 205 -10.30 0.44 13.71
C ASN A 205 -9.89 1.66 14.55
N VAL A 206 -10.83 2.27 15.26
CA VAL A 206 -10.55 3.35 16.22
C VAL A 206 -9.64 2.87 17.36
N GLU A 207 -9.83 1.65 17.88
CA GLU A 207 -8.98 1.09 18.94
C GLU A 207 -7.54 0.86 18.47
N LEU A 208 -7.35 0.42 17.22
CA LEU A 208 -6.04 0.18 16.63
C LEU A 208 -5.35 1.48 16.21
N PHE A 209 -6.11 2.45 15.71
CA PHE A 209 -5.61 3.70 15.15
C PHE A 209 -6.30 4.93 15.75
N PRO A 210 -6.18 5.14 17.08
CA PRO A 210 -6.95 6.15 17.81
C PRO A 210 -6.61 7.60 17.44
N LEU A 211 -5.47 7.82 16.78
CA LEU A 211 -5.03 9.16 16.36
C LEU A 211 -5.39 9.48 14.90
N SER A 212 -6.09 8.60 14.21
CA SER A 212 -6.57 8.84 12.84
C SER A 212 -7.96 9.47 12.86
N GLY A 213 -8.09 10.68 12.32
CA GLY A 213 -9.37 11.35 12.14
C GLY A 213 -10.33 10.55 11.24
N ASN A 214 -9.79 9.83 10.25
CA ASN A 214 -10.55 9.00 9.33
C ASN A 214 -11.27 7.83 10.02
N THR A 215 -10.66 7.18 11.02
CA THR A 215 -11.30 6.07 11.74
C THR A 215 -12.52 6.54 12.53
N HIS A 216 -12.44 7.72 13.14
CA HIS A 216 -13.54 8.35 13.87
C HIS A 216 -14.65 8.85 12.93
N ASP A 217 -14.30 9.38 11.76
CA ASP A 217 -15.27 9.78 10.72
C ASP A 217 -16.10 8.58 10.25
N SER A 218 -15.44 7.48 9.89
CA SER A 218 -16.08 6.25 9.42
C SER A 218 -16.99 5.63 10.51
N LEU A 219 -16.54 5.65 11.78
CA LEU A 219 -17.39 5.22 12.91
C LEU A 219 -18.60 6.12 13.07
N GLY A 220 -18.44 7.44 12.96
CA GLY A 220 -19.51 8.44 13.02
C GLY A 220 -20.58 8.18 11.97
N GLU A 221 -20.19 7.88 10.73
CA GLU A 221 -21.13 7.55 9.65
C GLU A 221 -21.94 6.29 9.97
N ALA A 222 -21.30 5.22 10.42
CA ALA A 222 -21.99 3.98 10.74
C ALA A 222 -22.97 4.15 11.93
N LEU A 223 -22.56 4.89 12.97
CA LEU A 223 -23.41 5.20 14.12
C LEU A 223 -24.62 6.04 13.72
N LEU A 224 -24.42 7.04 12.87
CA LEU A 224 -25.51 7.89 12.37
C LEU A 224 -26.53 7.08 11.56
N LYS A 225 -26.06 6.23 10.65
CA LYS A 225 -26.94 5.32 9.89
C LYS A 225 -27.71 4.35 10.78
N ASN A 226 -27.14 3.99 11.93
CA ASN A 226 -27.80 3.14 12.94
C ASN A 226 -28.72 3.93 13.92
N GLY A 227 -28.93 5.23 13.70
CA GLY A 227 -29.78 6.07 14.55
C GLY A 227 -29.15 6.46 15.90
N GLN A 228 -27.89 6.18 16.12
CA GLN A 228 -27.15 6.50 17.36
C GLN A 228 -26.55 7.92 17.27
N THR A 229 -27.42 8.92 17.11
CA THR A 229 -27.03 10.31 16.78
C THR A 229 -26.03 10.91 17.78
N THR A 230 -26.26 10.74 19.10
CA THR A 230 -25.35 11.29 20.12
C THR A 230 -23.96 10.71 20.02
N ALA A 231 -23.84 9.39 19.81
CA ALA A 231 -22.55 8.71 19.66
C ALA A 231 -21.86 9.11 18.34
N ALA A 232 -22.65 9.31 17.27
CA ALA A 232 -22.14 9.79 15.99
C ALA A 232 -21.54 11.20 16.10
N ILE A 233 -22.22 12.12 16.81
CA ILE A 233 -21.69 13.47 17.07
C ILE A 233 -20.35 13.40 17.78
N ALA A 234 -20.23 12.59 18.84
CA ALA A 234 -18.97 12.43 19.58
C ALA A 234 -17.83 11.90 18.68
N ALA A 235 -18.14 10.93 17.82
CA ALA A 235 -17.16 10.38 16.87
C ALA A 235 -16.72 11.45 15.85
N TYR A 236 -17.63 12.20 15.26
CA TYR A 236 -17.28 13.29 14.32
C TYR A 236 -16.52 14.44 15.01
N GLU A 237 -16.84 14.77 16.26
CA GLU A 237 -16.09 15.78 17.03
C GLU A 237 -14.65 15.32 17.24
N GLN A 238 -14.44 14.05 17.53
CA GLN A 238 -13.09 13.49 17.65
C GLN A 238 -12.37 13.48 16.29
N SER A 239 -13.06 13.15 15.20
CA SER A 239 -12.49 13.24 13.85
C SER A 239 -11.97 14.64 13.53
N VAL A 240 -12.79 15.69 13.78
CA VAL A 240 -12.41 17.08 13.55
C VAL A 240 -11.28 17.55 14.49
N ALA A 241 -11.25 17.05 15.74
CA ALA A 241 -10.16 17.37 16.67
C ALA A 241 -8.81 16.82 16.17
N LEU A 242 -8.80 15.66 15.53
CA LEU A 242 -7.61 15.01 14.97
C LEU A 242 -7.26 15.53 13.56
N ASP A 243 -8.27 15.80 12.74
CA ASP A 243 -8.14 16.41 11.41
C ASP A 243 -9.08 17.59 11.24
N PRO A 244 -8.63 18.81 11.57
CA PRO A 244 -9.44 20.04 11.43
C PRO A 244 -9.85 20.39 9.98
N LYS A 245 -9.29 19.68 8.98
CA LYS A 245 -9.61 19.86 7.57
C LYS A 245 -10.60 18.83 7.04
N ASN A 246 -11.09 17.91 7.87
CA ASN A 246 -12.12 16.95 7.47
C ASN A 246 -13.45 17.66 7.18
N GLU A 247 -13.63 18.11 5.94
CA GLU A 247 -14.83 18.84 5.48
C GLU A 247 -16.11 18.02 5.65
N ASN A 248 -16.04 16.68 5.50
CA ASN A 248 -17.18 15.80 5.69
C ASN A 248 -17.68 15.84 7.13
N ALA A 249 -16.80 15.60 8.09
CA ALA A 249 -17.16 15.64 9.51
C ALA A 249 -17.67 17.01 9.94
N LEU A 250 -17.02 18.11 9.49
CA LEU A 250 -17.44 19.48 9.76
C LEU A 250 -18.87 19.74 9.26
N ARG A 251 -19.18 19.35 8.03
CA ARG A 251 -20.52 19.53 7.42
C ARG A 251 -21.58 18.75 8.20
N ILE A 252 -21.33 17.46 8.47
CA ILE A 252 -22.30 16.60 9.19
C ILE A 252 -22.55 17.12 10.61
N LEU A 253 -21.50 17.57 11.34
CA LEU A 253 -21.67 18.15 12.67
C LEU A 253 -22.54 19.42 12.64
N ALA A 254 -22.36 20.30 11.65
CA ALA A 254 -23.16 21.50 11.50
C ALA A 254 -24.66 21.16 11.27
N GLU A 255 -24.94 20.17 10.42
CA GLU A 255 -26.29 19.68 10.15
C GLU A 255 -26.96 19.10 11.42
N LEU A 256 -26.25 18.22 12.15
CA LEU A 256 -26.77 17.56 13.35
C LEU A 256 -27.03 18.54 14.50
N LYS A 257 -26.12 19.52 14.73
CA LYS A 257 -26.29 20.54 15.77
C LYS A 257 -27.41 21.52 15.45
N SER A 258 -27.62 21.86 14.17
CA SER A 258 -28.75 22.72 13.78
C SER A 258 -30.10 22.03 13.95
N ALA A 259 -30.18 20.72 13.69
CA ALA A 259 -31.40 19.93 13.87
C ALA A 259 -31.78 19.74 15.35
N ASP A 260 -30.82 19.77 16.26
CA ASP A 260 -31.09 19.63 17.71
C ASP A 260 -31.53 20.95 18.35
N VAL A 261 -31.18 22.09 17.78
CA VAL A 261 -31.63 23.42 18.25
C VAL A 261 -33.11 23.70 17.86
N MET A 262 -33.66 22.98 16.86
CA MET A 262 -35.04 23.16 16.39
C MET A 262 -36.03 22.21 17.04
N LYS A 263 -35.64 21.38 18.00
CA LYS A 263 -36.50 20.52 18.81
C LYS A 263 -36.77 21.11 20.18
#